data_db1da92643f8a2ca2038bbe6ce75dade
#
_entry.id   db1da92643f8a2ca2038bbe6ce75dade
#
_cell.length_a   1.000
_cell.length_b   1.000
_cell.length_c   1.000
_cell.angle_alpha   90.00
_cell.angle_beta   90.00
_cell.angle_gamma   90.00
#
_symmetry.space_group_name_H-M   'P 1'
#
loop_
_entity.id
_entity.type
_entity.pdbx_description
1 polymer ?
#
loop_
_entity_poly.entity_id
_entity_poly.type
_entity_poly.pdbx_seq_one_letter_code
_entity_poly.pdbx_strand_id
1 'polypeptide(L)'
;MNIIYKTPEAENRHIAYETSGNKITLGDDELTLNLSKYEQDDPKHIDICFDATGCLVVGTATGRKYVAEIEIPARSYTEEINGDQTERVPVPFDIDLCTLVLWEID
;
A
#
# COMPACT_ATOMS: atom_id res chain seq x y z
N MET A 1 0.04 -5.74 -7.62
CA MET A 1 -0.86 -5.30 -6.54
C MET A 1 -2.09 -6.19 -6.51
N ASN A 2 -2.35 -6.82 -5.39
CA ASN A 2 -3.55 -7.63 -5.20
C ASN A 2 -4.69 -6.72 -4.77
N ILE A 3 -5.86 -6.86 -5.39
CA ILE A 3 -7.01 -6.00 -5.09
C ILE A 3 -8.05 -6.80 -4.33
N ILE A 4 -8.49 -6.26 -3.19
CA ILE A 4 -9.57 -6.82 -2.37
C ILE A 4 -10.62 -5.73 -2.20
N TYR A 5 -11.88 -6.08 -2.36
CA TYR A 5 -13.00 -5.18 -2.09
C TYR A 5 -13.53 -5.46 -0.67
N LYS A 6 -13.62 -4.43 0.15
CA LYS A 6 -14.06 -4.57 1.55
C LYS A 6 -15.49 -5.08 1.64
N THR A 7 -16.33 -4.63 0.70
CA THR A 7 -17.72 -5.07 0.55
C THR A 7 -17.99 -5.34 -0.93
N PRO A 8 -19.03 -6.11 -1.29
CA PRO A 8 -19.35 -6.34 -2.71
C PRO A 8 -19.62 -5.04 -3.48
N GLU A 9 -20.20 -4.04 -2.84
CA GLU A 9 -20.51 -2.75 -3.45
C GLU A 9 -19.26 -1.96 -3.80
N ALA A 10 -18.16 -2.17 -3.09
CA ALA A 10 -16.89 -1.48 -3.35
C ALA A 10 -16.33 -1.78 -4.73
N GLU A 11 -16.68 -2.92 -5.34
CA GLU A 11 -16.23 -3.25 -6.70
C GLU A 11 -16.64 -2.19 -7.72
N ASN A 12 -17.81 -1.58 -7.53
CA ASN A 12 -18.34 -0.57 -8.43
C ASN A 12 -18.26 0.87 -7.90
N ARG A 13 -17.88 1.03 -6.63
CA ARG A 13 -17.87 2.34 -5.95
C ARG A 13 -16.63 2.48 -5.08
N HIS A 14 -15.49 2.57 -5.71
CA HIS A 14 -14.22 2.78 -5.01
C HIS A 14 -13.48 3.96 -5.62
N ILE A 15 -12.48 4.43 -4.89
CA ILE A 15 -11.63 5.50 -5.39
C ILE A 15 -10.82 5.01 -6.60
N ALA A 16 -10.55 5.91 -7.54
CA ALA A 16 -9.66 5.62 -8.64
C ALA A 16 -8.26 5.34 -8.12
N TYR A 17 -7.56 4.39 -8.71
CA TYR A 17 -6.19 4.08 -8.35
C TYR A 17 -5.38 3.71 -9.59
N GLU A 18 -4.09 3.99 -9.51
CA GLU A 18 -3.15 3.68 -10.57
C GLU A 18 -1.80 3.34 -9.94
N THR A 19 -1.11 2.35 -10.50
CA THR A 19 0.24 2.00 -10.06
C THR A 19 1.24 2.28 -11.19
N SER A 20 2.42 2.75 -10.81
CA SER A 20 3.52 2.99 -11.73
C SER A 20 4.84 2.74 -11.00
N GLY A 21 5.60 1.73 -11.42
CA GLY A 21 6.78 1.31 -10.70
C GLY A 21 6.41 0.88 -9.29
N ASN A 22 7.03 1.48 -8.27
CA ASN A 22 6.77 1.21 -6.86
C ASN A 22 5.78 2.19 -6.23
N LYS A 23 5.09 2.99 -7.04
CA LYS A 23 4.18 4.03 -6.56
C LYS A 23 2.73 3.67 -6.84
N ILE A 24 1.86 4.10 -5.93
CA ILE A 24 0.42 4.09 -6.13
C ILE A 24 -0.11 5.52 -6.06
N THR A 25 -0.99 5.86 -6.97
CA THR A 25 -1.71 7.14 -6.97
C THR A 25 -3.19 6.86 -6.74
N LEU A 26 -3.77 7.53 -5.76
CA LEU A 26 -5.18 7.41 -5.40
C LEU A 26 -5.91 8.70 -5.73
N GLY A 27 -7.15 8.55 -6.18
CA GLY A 27 -7.95 9.69 -6.64
C GLY A 27 -7.47 10.17 -8.00
N ASP A 28 -7.87 11.38 -8.34
CA ASP A 28 -7.46 12.03 -9.59
C ASP A 28 -6.18 12.84 -9.31
N ASP A 29 -5.05 12.13 -9.25
CA ASP A 29 -3.74 12.68 -8.89
C ASP A 29 -3.70 13.35 -7.50
N GLU A 30 -4.57 12.92 -6.60
CA GLU A 30 -4.67 13.55 -5.28
C GLU A 30 -3.60 13.10 -4.29
N LEU A 31 -3.26 11.81 -4.30
CA LEU A 31 -2.32 11.25 -3.33
C LEU A 31 -1.45 10.19 -4.00
N THR A 32 -0.14 10.40 -3.98
CA THR A 32 0.83 9.43 -4.51
C THR A 32 1.74 8.97 -3.40
N LEU A 33 1.87 7.65 -3.24
CA LEU A 33 2.74 7.03 -2.25
C LEU A 33 3.77 6.15 -2.94
N ASN A 34 5.05 6.33 -2.57
CA ASN A 34 6.10 5.41 -2.97
C ASN A 34 6.16 4.28 -1.94
N LEU A 35 5.55 3.15 -2.27
CA LEU A 35 5.38 2.04 -1.33
C LEU A 35 6.70 1.39 -0.92
N SER A 36 7.73 1.46 -1.77
CA SER A 36 9.04 0.92 -1.43
C SER A 36 9.65 1.58 -0.20
N LYS A 37 9.29 2.82 0.09
CA LYS A 37 9.79 3.56 1.26
C LYS A 37 9.07 3.18 2.55
N TYR A 38 7.97 2.48 2.46
CA TYR A 38 7.21 1.99 3.62
C TYR A 38 7.58 0.55 3.98
N GLU A 39 8.30 -0.15 3.11
CA GLU A 39 8.74 -1.52 3.39
C GLU A 39 9.68 -1.55 4.58
N GLN A 40 9.46 -2.49 5.49
CA GLN A 40 10.25 -2.68 6.69
C GLN A 40 10.35 -4.17 7.01
N ASP A 41 11.05 -4.52 8.08
CA ASP A 41 11.26 -5.93 8.45
C ASP A 41 9.99 -6.59 9.02
N ASP A 42 9.03 -5.79 9.43
CA ASP A 42 7.70 -6.27 9.81
C ASP A 42 6.66 -5.87 8.76
N PRO A 43 5.52 -6.57 8.66
CA PRO A 43 4.45 -6.13 7.77
C PRO A 43 4.00 -4.71 8.09
N LYS A 44 3.70 -3.93 7.06
CA LYS A 44 3.25 -2.55 7.20
C LYS A 44 1.83 -2.40 6.69
N HIS A 45 0.98 -1.80 7.53
CA HIS A 45 -0.39 -1.45 7.18
C HIS A 45 -0.52 0.07 7.06
N ILE A 46 -1.16 0.52 5.99
CA ILE A 46 -1.41 1.94 5.74
C ILE A 46 -2.91 2.15 5.56
N ASP A 47 -3.49 3.06 6.35
CA ASP A 47 -4.88 3.47 6.22
C ASP A 47 -4.98 4.73 5.38
N ILE A 48 -5.91 4.77 4.44
CA ILE A 48 -6.20 5.93 3.61
C ILE A 48 -7.65 6.33 3.87
N CYS A 49 -7.84 7.57 4.25
CA CYS A 49 -9.15 8.10 4.62
C CYS A 49 -9.43 9.44 3.92
N PHE A 50 -10.71 9.79 3.83
CA PHE A 50 -11.10 11.18 3.61
C PHE A 50 -11.11 11.88 4.97
N ASP A 51 -10.63 13.12 5.02
CA ASP A 51 -10.78 13.98 6.19
C ASP A 51 -12.14 14.69 6.18
N ALA A 52 -12.36 15.61 7.13
CA ALA A 52 -13.62 16.34 7.24
C ALA A 52 -13.92 17.24 6.03
N THR A 53 -12.90 17.57 5.22
CA THR A 53 -13.05 18.41 4.02
C THR A 53 -13.13 17.58 2.74
N GLY A 54 -13.04 16.25 2.83
CA GLY A 54 -13.05 15.35 1.67
C GLY A 54 -11.69 15.18 1.02
N CYS A 55 -10.62 15.61 1.65
CA CYS A 55 -9.26 15.39 1.15
C CYS A 55 -8.72 14.04 1.59
N LEU A 56 -7.91 13.43 0.74
CA LEU A 56 -7.24 12.16 1.07
C LEU A 56 -6.11 12.40 2.06
N VAL A 57 -6.09 11.61 3.12
CA VAL A 57 -5.02 11.64 4.12
C VAL A 57 -4.55 10.23 4.44
N VAL A 58 -3.29 10.11 4.82
CA VAL A 58 -2.70 8.86 5.29
C VAL A 58 -2.89 8.77 6.79
N GLY A 59 -3.41 7.62 7.26
CA GLY A 59 -3.67 7.38 8.68
C GLY A 59 -5.07 7.79 9.10
N THR A 60 -5.36 7.58 10.38
CA THR A 60 -6.70 7.79 10.95
C THR A 60 -6.79 9.02 11.85
N ALA A 61 -5.67 9.71 12.09
CA ALA A 61 -5.63 10.85 13.04
C ALA A 61 -6.63 11.96 12.70
N THR A 62 -6.73 12.31 11.41
CA THR A 62 -7.70 13.29 10.91
C THR A 62 -8.74 12.67 9.99
N GLY A 63 -8.66 11.36 9.79
CA GLY A 63 -9.58 10.63 8.92
C GLY A 63 -10.99 10.58 9.49
N ARG A 64 -11.97 10.69 8.60
CA ARG A 64 -13.39 10.61 8.94
C ARG A 64 -14.05 9.40 8.29
N LYS A 65 -13.55 8.98 7.15
CA LYS A 65 -14.14 7.88 6.37
C LYS A 65 -13.07 7.11 5.65
N TYR A 66 -13.08 5.78 5.81
CA TYR A 66 -12.13 4.92 5.11
C TYR A 66 -12.36 4.93 3.61
N VAL A 67 -11.27 4.97 2.86
CA VAL A 67 -11.24 4.93 1.40
C VAL A 67 -10.52 3.68 0.92
N ALA A 68 -9.41 3.35 1.57
CA ALA A 68 -8.57 2.21 1.20
C ALA A 68 -7.64 1.82 2.34
N GLU A 69 -7.12 0.60 2.24
CA GLU A 69 -6.06 0.11 3.12
C GLU A 69 -4.99 -0.51 2.24
N ILE A 70 -3.74 -0.36 2.60
CA ILE A 70 -2.62 -0.94 1.87
C ILE A 70 -1.83 -1.82 2.82
N GLU A 71 -1.61 -3.08 2.40
CA GLU A 71 -0.81 -4.04 3.15
C GLU A 71 0.49 -4.28 2.40
N ILE A 72 1.61 -4.06 3.08
CA ILE A 72 2.95 -4.29 2.55
C ILE A 72 3.56 -5.44 3.36
N PRO A 73 3.94 -6.57 2.71
CA PRO A 73 4.58 -7.67 3.43
C PRO A 73 5.91 -7.26 4.03
N ALA A 74 6.35 -7.99 5.04
CA ALA A 74 7.68 -7.82 5.60
C ALA A 74 8.75 -7.98 4.52
N ARG A 75 9.84 -7.22 4.65
CA ARG A 75 10.99 -7.31 3.75
C ARG A 75 11.52 -8.74 3.73
N SER A 76 11.80 -9.23 2.53
CA SER A 76 12.42 -10.55 2.34
C SER A 76 13.92 -10.40 2.14
N TYR A 77 14.64 -11.46 2.47
CA TYR A 77 16.09 -11.52 2.31
C TYR A 77 16.47 -12.81 1.62
N THR A 78 17.55 -12.73 0.85
CA THR A 78 18.25 -13.91 0.34
C THR A 78 19.60 -14.02 1.02
N GLU A 79 20.19 -15.20 0.96
CA GLU A 79 21.54 -15.42 1.48
C GLU A 79 22.50 -15.51 0.31
N GLU A 80 23.61 -14.77 0.40
CA GLU A 80 24.72 -14.84 -0.53
C GLU A 80 25.95 -15.38 0.20
N ILE A 81 26.67 -16.29 -0.47
CA ILE A 81 27.91 -16.86 0.05
C ILE A 81 29.08 -16.12 -0.57
N ASN A 82 29.88 -15.48 0.28
CA ASN A 82 31.06 -14.73 -0.09
C ASN A 82 32.27 -15.39 0.58
N GLY A 83 32.91 -16.34 -0.09
CA GLY A 83 34.00 -17.12 0.50
C GLY A 83 33.45 -17.98 1.64
N ASP A 84 33.95 -17.78 2.86
CA ASP A 84 33.52 -18.50 4.06
C ASP A 84 32.40 -17.78 4.82
N GLN A 85 31.87 -16.68 4.27
CA GLN A 85 30.85 -15.87 4.93
C GLN A 85 29.53 -15.94 4.18
N THR A 86 28.43 -15.97 4.95
CA THR A 86 27.07 -15.87 4.42
C THR A 86 26.52 -14.49 4.78
N GLU A 87 26.05 -13.76 3.78
CA GLU A 87 25.45 -12.44 3.96
C GLU A 87 23.97 -12.50 3.62
N ARG A 88 23.16 -11.79 4.45
CA ARG A 88 21.75 -11.56 4.13
C ARG A 88 21.66 -10.33 3.24
N VAL A 89 21.03 -10.51 2.09
CA VAL A 89 20.83 -9.43 1.11
C VAL A 89 19.35 -9.17 0.97
N PRO A 90 18.87 -7.92 1.14
CA PRO A 90 17.47 -7.63 0.97
C PRO A 90 17.03 -7.89 -0.47
N VAL A 91 15.87 -8.53 -0.61
CA VAL A 91 15.20 -8.70 -1.90
C VAL A 91 14.62 -7.34 -2.31
N PRO A 92 14.78 -6.90 -3.56
CA PRO A 92 14.16 -5.66 -4.02
C PRO A 92 12.66 -5.64 -3.78
N PHE A 93 12.14 -4.48 -3.43
CA PHE A 93 10.71 -4.30 -3.22
C PHE A 93 9.91 -4.69 -4.47
N ASP A 94 8.82 -5.45 -4.26
CA ASP A 94 7.92 -5.87 -5.34
C ASP A 94 6.49 -5.46 -5.00
N ILE A 95 5.97 -4.48 -5.73
CA ILE A 95 4.62 -3.97 -5.53
C ILE A 95 3.55 -5.04 -5.79
N ASP A 96 3.84 -6.05 -6.60
CA ASP A 96 2.89 -7.13 -6.89
C ASP A 96 2.57 -7.99 -5.66
N LEU A 97 3.42 -7.93 -4.64
CA LEU A 97 3.20 -8.64 -3.38
C LEU A 97 2.36 -7.83 -2.39
N CYS A 98 2.12 -6.57 -2.67
CA CYS A 98 1.29 -5.71 -1.82
C CYS A 98 -0.19 -5.93 -2.11
N THR A 99 -1.04 -5.58 -1.14
CA THR A 99 -2.49 -5.69 -1.26
C THR A 99 -3.13 -4.32 -1.06
N LEU A 100 -4.07 -3.99 -1.94
CA LEU A 100 -4.90 -2.80 -1.83
C LEU A 100 -6.32 -3.24 -1.50
N VAL A 101 -6.82 -2.84 -0.33
CA VAL A 101 -8.21 -3.08 0.07
C VAL A 101 -9.00 -1.81 -0.24
N LEU A 102 -9.99 -1.93 -1.10
CA LEU A 102 -10.83 -0.81 -1.51
C LEU A 102 -12.14 -0.81 -0.74
N TRP A 103 -12.49 0.34 -0.20
CA TRP A 103 -13.74 0.55 0.52
C TRP A 103 -14.77 1.17 -0.42
N GLU A 104 -16.04 0.89 -0.16
CA GLU A 104 -17.13 1.57 -0.85
C GLU A 104 -17.08 3.06 -0.50
N ILE A 105 -17.18 3.90 -1.54
CA ILE A 105 -17.29 5.35 -1.38
C ILE A 105 -18.54 5.84 -2.07
N ASP A 106 -19.06 6.96 -1.61
CA ASP A 106 -20.26 7.59 -2.18
C ASP A 106 -19.96 8.33 -3.48
#